data_92ef0837dee512dad73327262d374fec
#
_entry.id   92ef0837dee512dad73327262d374fec
#
_cell.length_a   1.000
_cell.length_b   1.000
_cell.length_c   1.000
_cell.angle_alpha   90.00
_cell.angle_beta   90.00
_cell.angle_gamma   90.00
#
_symmetry.space_group_name_H-M   'P 1'
#
loop_
_entity.id
_entity.type
_entity.pdbx_description
1 polymer ?
#
loop_
_entity_poly.entity_id
_entity_poly.type
_entity_poly.pdbx_seq_one_letter_code
_entity_poly.pdbx_strand_id
1 'polypeptide(L)'
;MTKNIPDKIINFINKTTDLDQIKKIKSNAQEKSNLDLVKICNLRIYKLSGHNYEDPFTKRFYECLGAYEEFLSEKNNKKTRANRTHNKLGKNPNNEKIKETIIDIVSKRTTQQGFNLLIEEGARQFTFEALVIEFSDYFPSEIRKLCEEKLNNY
;
A
#
# COMPACT_ATOMS: atom_id res chain seq x y z
N MET A 1 -23.61 6.56 3.88
CA MET A 1 -24.03 7.56 2.89
C MET A 1 -22.79 8.25 2.32
N THR A 2 -22.60 8.12 1.01
CA THR A 2 -21.48 8.75 0.33
C THR A 2 -21.71 10.26 0.24
N LYS A 3 -20.73 11.03 0.74
CA LYS A 3 -20.76 12.47 0.54
C LYS A 3 -20.43 12.77 -0.91
N ASN A 4 -21.14 13.72 -1.51
CA ASN A 4 -20.87 14.17 -2.86
C ASN A 4 -19.47 14.80 -2.92
N ILE A 5 -18.57 14.13 -3.65
CA ILE A 5 -17.23 14.65 -3.92
C ILE A 5 -17.27 15.25 -5.33
N PRO A 6 -16.92 16.54 -5.49
CA PRO A 6 -16.87 17.12 -6.84
C PRO A 6 -15.93 16.37 -7.77
N ASP A 7 -16.37 16.12 -8.99
CA ASP A 7 -15.55 15.43 -10.02
C ASP A 7 -14.22 16.14 -10.25
N LYS A 8 -14.19 17.44 -10.13
CA LYS A 8 -12.98 18.26 -10.27
C LYS A 8 -11.90 17.85 -9.27
N ILE A 9 -12.30 17.58 -8.01
CA ILE A 9 -11.37 17.16 -6.95
C ILE A 9 -10.86 15.75 -7.25
N ILE A 10 -11.75 14.81 -7.61
CA ILE A 10 -11.38 13.45 -7.95
C ILE A 10 -10.41 13.45 -9.13
N ASN A 11 -10.69 14.20 -10.17
CA ASN A 11 -9.82 14.31 -11.35
C ASN A 11 -8.47 14.90 -10.99
N PHE A 12 -8.42 15.92 -10.14
CA PHE A 12 -7.17 16.51 -9.68
C PHE A 12 -6.31 15.47 -8.94
N ILE A 13 -6.91 14.75 -7.97
CA ILE A 13 -6.21 13.73 -7.19
C ILE A 13 -5.64 12.65 -8.11
N ASN A 14 -6.42 12.20 -9.11
CA ASN A 14 -6.02 11.12 -10.00
C ASN A 14 -4.95 11.52 -11.01
N LYS A 15 -4.74 12.80 -11.24
CA LYS A 15 -3.76 13.30 -12.22
C LYS A 15 -2.51 13.89 -11.59
N THR A 16 -2.62 14.48 -10.41
CA THR A 16 -1.47 15.13 -9.78
C THR A 16 -0.43 14.12 -9.31
N THR A 17 0.84 14.52 -9.39
CA THR A 17 1.96 13.80 -8.78
C THR A 17 2.47 14.53 -7.52
N ASP A 18 1.82 15.62 -7.13
CA ASP A 18 2.18 16.40 -5.94
C ASP A 18 1.61 15.73 -4.68
N LEU A 19 2.45 14.92 -4.05
CA LEU A 19 2.10 14.17 -2.85
C LEU A 19 1.66 15.08 -1.70
N ASP A 20 2.32 16.24 -1.54
CA ASP A 20 2.01 17.17 -0.45
C ASP A 20 0.59 17.73 -0.59
N GLN A 21 0.15 18.03 -1.81
CA GLN A 21 -1.21 18.49 -2.05
C GLN A 21 -2.24 17.41 -1.74
N ILE A 22 -1.97 16.16 -2.13
CA ILE A 22 -2.87 15.03 -1.83
C ILE A 22 -2.99 14.84 -0.32
N LYS A 23 -1.88 14.89 0.40
CA LYS A 23 -1.87 14.76 1.86
C LYS A 23 -2.63 15.90 2.54
N LYS A 24 -2.57 17.09 1.98
CA LYS A 24 -3.33 18.24 2.47
C LYS A 24 -4.84 18.05 2.29
N ILE A 25 -5.25 17.58 1.11
CA ILE A 25 -6.65 17.26 0.83
C ILE A 25 -7.13 16.14 1.79
N LYS A 26 -6.31 15.11 1.99
CA LYS A 26 -6.61 14.03 2.92
C LYS A 26 -6.81 14.56 4.34
N SER A 27 -5.91 15.40 4.83
CA SER A 27 -6.00 16.00 6.17
C SER A 27 -7.30 16.79 6.34
N ASN A 28 -7.65 17.61 5.37
CA ASN A 28 -8.90 18.38 5.40
C ASN A 28 -10.12 17.45 5.37
N ALA A 29 -10.07 16.38 4.59
CA ALA A 29 -11.15 15.40 4.53
C ALA A 29 -11.32 14.67 5.87
N GLN A 30 -10.22 14.34 6.55
CA GLN A 30 -10.25 13.72 7.88
C GLN A 30 -10.93 14.64 8.90
N GLU A 31 -10.60 15.93 8.90
CA GLU A 31 -11.22 16.91 9.80
C GLU A 31 -12.73 17.02 9.58
N LYS A 32 -13.18 16.85 8.33
CA LYS A 32 -14.60 16.94 7.97
C LYS A 32 -15.29 15.58 8.01
N SER A 33 -14.60 14.53 8.43
CA SER A 33 -15.10 13.15 8.46
C SER A 33 -15.58 12.65 7.09
N ASN A 34 -14.98 13.14 6.01
CA ASN A 34 -15.28 12.69 4.65
C ASN A 34 -14.43 11.47 4.31
N LEU A 35 -14.86 10.30 4.79
CA LEU A 35 -14.08 9.06 4.69
C LEU A 35 -13.90 8.58 3.25
N ASP A 36 -14.86 8.83 2.37
CA ASP A 36 -14.75 8.46 0.96
C ASP A 36 -13.63 9.24 0.27
N LEU A 37 -13.51 10.52 0.57
CA LEU A 37 -12.42 11.34 0.02
C LEU A 37 -11.06 10.92 0.60
N VAL A 38 -11.01 10.55 1.88
CA VAL A 38 -9.79 10.00 2.51
C VAL A 38 -9.34 8.74 1.77
N LYS A 39 -10.26 7.83 1.44
CA LYS A 39 -9.93 6.60 0.69
C LYS A 39 -9.37 6.92 -0.70
N ILE A 40 -9.97 7.85 -1.41
CA ILE A 40 -9.49 8.26 -2.74
C ILE A 40 -8.07 8.80 -2.64
N CYS A 41 -7.79 9.65 -1.65
CA CYS A 41 -6.45 10.17 -1.41
C CYS A 41 -5.45 9.05 -1.09
N ASN A 42 -5.82 8.12 -0.22
CA ASN A 42 -4.96 7.01 0.15
C ASN A 42 -4.58 6.15 -1.05
N LEU A 43 -5.54 5.79 -1.90
CA LEU A 43 -5.27 4.99 -3.10
C LEU A 43 -4.27 5.69 -4.02
N ARG A 44 -4.39 7.00 -4.16
CA ARG A 44 -3.46 7.78 -4.98
C ARG A 44 -2.07 7.85 -4.35
N ILE A 45 -2.00 8.04 -3.03
CA ILE A 45 -0.73 8.04 -2.29
C ILE A 45 0.01 6.71 -2.51
N TYR A 46 -0.70 5.59 -2.42
CA TYR A 46 -0.11 4.26 -2.62
C TYR A 46 0.45 4.12 -4.03
N LYS A 47 -0.31 4.51 -5.05
CA LYS A 47 0.13 4.45 -6.44
C LYS A 47 1.35 5.34 -6.70
N LEU A 48 1.39 6.51 -6.10
CA LEU A 48 2.53 7.42 -6.26
C LEU A 48 3.81 6.86 -5.64
N SER A 49 3.70 6.02 -4.62
CA SER A 49 4.87 5.37 -4.00
C SER A 49 5.65 4.50 -4.99
N GLY A 50 4.98 3.95 -6.01
CA GLY A 50 5.62 3.16 -7.06
C GLY A 50 5.88 3.92 -8.37
N HIS A 51 5.50 5.19 -8.43
CA HIS A 51 5.45 5.97 -9.67
C HIS A 51 6.78 6.04 -10.43
N ASN A 52 7.91 6.10 -9.72
CA ASN A 52 9.23 6.29 -10.30
C ASN A 52 9.89 4.98 -10.78
N TYR A 53 9.24 3.84 -10.60
CA TYR A 53 9.79 2.54 -10.97
C TYR A 53 9.15 2.05 -12.27
N GLU A 54 9.98 1.61 -13.23
CA GLU A 54 9.51 1.13 -14.53
C GLU A 54 9.15 -0.36 -14.51
N ASP A 55 9.93 -1.18 -13.79
CA ASP A 55 9.68 -2.60 -13.70
C ASP A 55 8.33 -2.87 -12.99
N PRO A 56 7.40 -3.63 -13.61
CA PRO A 56 6.08 -3.84 -13.04
C PRO A 56 6.09 -4.45 -11.63
N PHE A 57 6.96 -5.42 -11.38
CA PHE A 57 7.06 -6.06 -10.06
C PHE A 57 7.59 -5.08 -9.01
N THR A 58 8.66 -4.36 -9.33
CA THR A 58 9.25 -3.35 -8.45
C THR A 58 8.24 -2.25 -8.14
N LYS A 59 7.55 -1.76 -9.17
CA LYS A 59 6.52 -0.73 -9.03
C LYS A 59 5.42 -1.16 -8.06
N ARG A 60 4.88 -2.35 -8.26
CA ARG A 60 3.81 -2.88 -7.41
C ARG A 60 4.30 -3.08 -5.97
N PHE A 61 5.52 -3.54 -5.80
CA PHE A 61 6.10 -3.70 -4.47
C PHE A 61 6.13 -2.35 -3.72
N TYR A 62 6.62 -1.29 -4.36
CA TYR A 62 6.69 0.03 -3.71
C TYR A 62 5.31 0.65 -3.49
N GLU A 63 4.32 0.33 -4.31
CA GLU A 63 2.94 0.70 -4.04
C GLU A 63 2.44 0.05 -2.74
N CYS A 64 2.69 -1.23 -2.57
CA CYS A 64 2.32 -1.97 -1.35
C CYS A 64 3.10 -1.46 -0.13
N LEU A 65 4.38 -1.20 -0.29
CA LEU A 65 5.20 -0.66 0.79
C LEU A 65 4.71 0.73 1.22
N GLY A 66 4.34 1.56 0.25
CA GLY A 66 3.75 2.87 0.52
C GLY A 66 2.46 2.78 1.32
N ALA A 67 1.61 1.81 0.99
CA ALA A 67 0.38 1.57 1.74
C ALA A 67 0.68 1.17 3.19
N TYR A 68 1.66 0.30 3.39
CA TYR A 68 2.07 -0.13 4.72
C TYR A 68 2.65 1.03 5.53
N GLU A 69 3.50 1.86 4.91
CA GLU A 69 4.10 3.02 5.57
C GLU A 69 3.05 4.07 5.93
N GLU A 70 2.03 4.24 5.11
CA GLU A 70 0.92 5.15 5.43
C GLU A 70 0.14 4.65 6.65
N PHE A 71 -0.08 3.33 6.73
CA PHE A 71 -0.69 2.72 7.93
C PHE A 71 0.16 2.99 9.17
N LEU A 72 1.49 2.78 9.09
CA LEU A 72 2.39 3.03 10.22
C LEU A 72 2.37 4.51 10.63
N SER A 73 2.32 5.41 9.66
CA SER A 73 2.30 6.84 9.91
C SER A 73 1.02 7.27 10.64
N GLU A 74 -0.12 6.73 10.25
CA GLU A 74 -1.40 7.00 10.93
C GLU A 74 -1.41 6.41 12.34
N LYS A 75 -0.95 5.18 12.49
CA LYS A 75 -0.89 4.51 13.79
C LYS A 75 -0.01 5.28 14.77
N ASN A 76 1.12 5.81 14.32
CA ASN A 76 2.10 6.51 15.15
C ASN A 76 1.84 8.03 15.23
N ASN A 77 0.85 8.53 14.49
CA ASN A 77 0.50 9.94 14.39
C ASN A 77 1.68 10.84 14.00
N LYS A 78 2.58 10.29 13.16
CA LYS A 78 3.73 11.00 12.58
C LYS A 78 4.23 10.23 11.37
N LYS A 79 4.90 10.90 10.43
CA LYS A 79 5.51 10.25 9.28
C LYS A 79 6.43 9.12 9.76
N THR A 80 6.12 7.88 9.37
CA THR A 80 6.85 6.69 9.79
C THR A 80 7.26 5.88 8.58
N ARG A 81 8.53 5.48 8.56
CA ARG A 81 9.11 4.65 7.51
C ARG A 81 9.29 3.23 8.03
N ALA A 82 9.09 2.24 7.16
CA ALA A 82 9.33 0.84 7.48
C ALA A 82 10.83 0.53 7.46
N ASN A 83 11.55 0.99 8.49
CA ASN A 83 13.01 0.97 8.53
C ASN A 83 13.60 -0.44 8.40
N ARG A 84 12.99 -1.44 9.03
CA ARG A 84 13.47 -2.83 8.92
C ARG A 84 13.40 -3.33 7.48
N THR A 85 12.32 -3.01 6.79
CA THR A 85 12.13 -3.38 5.38
C THR A 85 13.14 -2.67 4.50
N HIS A 86 13.33 -1.35 4.68
CA HIS A 86 14.32 -0.61 3.91
C HIS A 86 15.74 -1.08 4.16
N ASN A 87 16.08 -1.41 5.41
CA ASN A 87 17.39 -1.93 5.75
C ASN A 87 17.65 -3.28 5.09
N LYS A 88 16.64 -4.15 5.04
CA LYS A 88 16.74 -5.45 4.37
C LYS A 88 16.90 -5.31 2.86
N LEU A 89 16.18 -4.37 2.25
CA LEU A 89 16.26 -4.11 0.81
C LEU A 89 17.63 -3.55 0.39
N GLY A 90 18.20 -2.66 1.20
CA GLY A 90 19.42 -1.94 0.85
C GLY A 90 19.17 -0.91 -0.24
N LYS A 91 20.24 -0.42 -0.86
CA LYS A 91 20.16 0.52 -1.98
C LYS A 91 19.97 -0.25 -3.28
N ASN A 92 19.05 0.22 -4.14
CA ASN A 92 18.81 -0.34 -5.48
C ASN A 92 18.60 -1.86 -5.44
N PRO A 93 17.60 -2.36 -4.68
CA PRO A 93 17.38 -3.81 -4.57
C PRO A 93 16.99 -4.40 -5.92
N ASN A 94 17.51 -5.59 -6.22
CA ASN A 94 17.08 -6.36 -7.38
C ASN A 94 15.80 -7.14 -7.05
N ASN A 95 15.21 -7.79 -8.06
CA ASN A 95 13.97 -8.54 -7.88
C ASN A 95 14.10 -9.69 -6.89
N GLU A 96 15.26 -10.36 -6.83
CA GLU A 96 15.50 -11.43 -5.85
C GLU A 96 15.43 -10.91 -4.41
N LYS A 97 16.03 -9.75 -4.16
CA LYS A 97 16.00 -9.11 -2.84
C LYS A 97 14.59 -8.69 -2.46
N ILE A 98 13.84 -8.18 -3.42
CA ILE A 98 12.44 -7.79 -3.22
C ILE A 98 11.60 -9.03 -2.89
N LYS A 99 11.77 -10.14 -3.63
CA LYS A 99 11.07 -11.40 -3.35
C LYS A 99 11.33 -11.91 -1.94
N GLU A 100 12.61 -11.96 -1.53
CA GLU A 100 12.99 -12.37 -0.19
C GLU A 100 12.32 -11.52 0.89
N THR A 101 12.29 -10.21 0.65
CA THR A 101 11.66 -9.26 1.57
C THR A 101 10.16 -9.49 1.69
N ILE A 102 9.48 -9.72 0.55
CA ILE A 102 8.04 -10.00 0.54
C ILE A 102 7.74 -11.29 1.29
N ILE A 103 8.51 -12.35 1.04
CA ILE A 103 8.35 -13.64 1.72
C ILE A 103 8.46 -13.46 3.24
N ASP A 104 9.45 -12.69 3.68
CA ASP A 104 9.64 -12.38 5.08
C ASP A 104 8.42 -11.63 5.67
N ILE A 105 7.92 -10.64 4.96
CA ILE A 105 6.78 -9.83 5.40
C ILE A 105 5.51 -10.69 5.54
N VAL A 106 5.15 -11.45 4.50
CA VAL A 106 3.89 -12.22 4.51
C VAL A 106 3.93 -13.40 5.48
N SER A 107 5.13 -13.83 5.88
CA SER A 107 5.31 -14.91 6.84
C SER A 107 5.24 -14.45 8.30
N LYS A 108 5.26 -13.13 8.55
CA LYS A 108 5.25 -12.58 9.91
C LYS A 108 3.84 -12.24 10.37
N ARG A 109 3.58 -12.52 11.65
CA ARG A 109 2.32 -12.13 12.30
C ARG A 109 2.28 -10.62 12.60
N THR A 110 3.44 -9.98 12.75
CA THR A 110 3.53 -8.56 13.10
C THR A 110 2.96 -7.62 12.04
N THR A 111 2.83 -8.09 10.79
CA THR A 111 2.29 -7.30 9.68
C THR A 111 0.76 -7.47 9.53
N GLN A 112 0.14 -8.31 10.35
CA GLN A 112 -1.28 -8.67 10.22
C GLN A 112 -2.21 -7.46 10.41
N GLN A 113 -1.87 -6.52 11.28
CA GLN A 113 -2.69 -5.32 11.49
C GLN A 113 -2.81 -4.48 10.23
N GLY A 114 -1.68 -4.24 9.55
CA GLY A 114 -1.69 -3.49 8.30
C GLY A 114 -2.48 -4.20 7.21
N PHE A 115 -2.34 -5.52 7.11
CA PHE A 115 -3.13 -6.34 6.19
C PHE A 115 -4.64 -6.19 6.46
N ASN A 116 -5.05 -6.36 7.71
CA ASN A 116 -6.47 -6.27 8.09
C ASN A 116 -7.04 -4.89 7.77
N LEU A 117 -6.29 -3.83 8.08
CA LEU A 117 -6.74 -2.47 7.83
C LEU A 117 -6.93 -2.20 6.33
N LEU A 118 -5.99 -2.64 5.50
CA LEU A 118 -6.10 -2.47 4.04
C LEU A 118 -7.32 -3.21 3.49
N ILE A 119 -7.60 -4.42 3.99
CA ILE A 119 -8.79 -5.17 3.60
C ILE A 119 -10.07 -4.39 3.99
N GLU A 120 -10.13 -3.90 5.22
CA GLU A 120 -11.28 -3.13 5.73
C GLU A 120 -11.52 -1.85 4.94
N GLU A 121 -10.46 -1.20 4.50
CA GLU A 121 -10.53 0.04 3.70
C GLU A 121 -10.85 -0.20 2.23
N GLY A 122 -10.96 -1.46 1.80
CA GLY A 122 -11.19 -1.77 0.39
C GLY A 122 -9.94 -1.65 -0.48
N ALA A 123 -8.77 -1.70 0.13
CA ALA A 123 -7.47 -1.57 -0.56
C ALA A 123 -6.73 -2.91 -0.64
N ARG A 124 -7.47 -4.00 -0.85
CA ARG A 124 -6.96 -5.38 -0.93
C ARG A 124 -5.78 -5.51 -1.89
N GLN A 125 -5.82 -4.83 -3.03
CA GLN A 125 -4.80 -4.91 -4.06
C GLN A 125 -3.44 -4.35 -3.61
N PHE A 126 -3.41 -3.59 -2.53
CA PHE A 126 -2.17 -3.02 -1.98
C PHE A 126 -1.58 -3.83 -0.83
N THR A 127 -2.14 -5.01 -0.55
CA THR A 127 -1.53 -5.93 0.40
C THR A 127 -0.38 -6.68 -0.27
N PHE A 128 0.65 -7.06 0.51
CA PHE A 128 1.74 -7.88 -0.01
C PHE A 128 1.23 -9.25 -0.42
N GLU A 129 0.20 -9.76 0.26
CA GLU A 129 -0.46 -11.02 -0.07
C GLU A 129 -1.06 -10.98 -1.49
N ALA A 130 -1.75 -9.90 -1.83
CA ALA A 130 -2.30 -9.72 -3.18
C ALA A 130 -1.19 -9.61 -4.24
N LEU A 131 -0.08 -8.96 -3.90
CA LEU A 131 1.09 -8.87 -4.78
C LEU A 131 1.66 -10.27 -5.10
N VAL A 132 1.76 -11.15 -4.10
CA VAL A 132 2.21 -12.53 -4.29
C VAL A 132 1.32 -13.26 -5.30
N ILE A 133 0.01 -13.12 -5.19
CA ILE A 133 -0.93 -13.77 -6.11
C ILE A 133 -0.81 -13.18 -7.52
N GLU A 134 -0.68 -11.87 -7.65
CA GLU A 134 -0.50 -11.20 -8.95
C GLU A 134 0.76 -11.66 -9.68
N PHE A 135 1.85 -11.87 -8.94
CA PHE A 135 3.13 -12.34 -9.48
C PHE A 135 3.45 -13.76 -8.99
N SER A 136 2.45 -14.63 -9.04
CA SER A 136 2.51 -15.97 -8.44
C SER A 136 3.70 -16.82 -8.92
N ASP A 137 4.12 -16.67 -10.18
CA ASP A 137 5.25 -17.40 -10.75
C ASP A 137 6.59 -17.04 -10.10
N TYR A 138 6.65 -15.92 -9.39
CA TYR A 138 7.86 -15.45 -8.72
C TYR A 138 8.06 -16.10 -7.34
N PHE A 139 7.06 -16.82 -6.83
CA PHE A 139 7.05 -17.26 -5.43
C PHE A 139 6.85 -18.77 -5.31
N PRO A 140 7.44 -19.42 -4.27
CA PRO A 140 7.20 -20.83 -3.99
C PRO A 140 5.73 -21.12 -3.71
N SER A 141 5.29 -22.36 -4.02
CA SER A 141 3.88 -22.73 -3.83
C SER A 141 3.40 -22.58 -2.39
N GLU A 142 4.27 -22.80 -1.42
CA GLU A 142 3.96 -22.67 0.01
C GLU A 142 3.58 -21.22 0.36
N ILE A 143 4.31 -20.25 -0.20
CA ILE A 143 4.05 -18.83 0.01
C ILE A 143 2.75 -18.42 -0.70
N ARG A 144 2.54 -18.90 -1.92
CA ARG A 144 1.30 -18.66 -2.66
C ARG A 144 0.07 -19.15 -1.89
N LYS A 145 0.15 -20.38 -1.36
CA LYS A 145 -0.95 -20.96 -0.56
C LYS A 145 -1.21 -20.16 0.70
N LEU A 146 -0.16 -19.75 1.40
CA LEU A 146 -0.30 -18.92 2.59
C LEU A 146 -1.04 -17.62 2.28
N CYS A 147 -0.69 -16.95 1.21
CA CYS A 147 -1.31 -15.70 0.79
C CYS A 147 -2.78 -15.91 0.34
N GLU A 148 -3.05 -16.98 -0.42
CA GLU A 148 -4.41 -17.35 -0.82
C GLU A 148 -5.30 -17.58 0.39
N GLU A 149 -4.83 -18.32 1.37
CA GLU A 149 -5.58 -18.60 2.61
C GLU A 149 -5.89 -17.31 3.37
N LYS A 150 -4.90 -16.43 3.51
CA LYS A 150 -5.13 -15.15 4.17
C LYS A 150 -6.18 -14.29 3.45
N LEU A 151 -6.11 -14.23 2.12
CA LEU A 151 -7.05 -13.44 1.32
C LEU A 151 -8.45 -14.04 1.32
N ASN A 152 -8.56 -15.36 1.35
CA ASN A 152 -9.86 -16.05 1.34
C ASN A 152 -10.59 -15.98 2.68
N ASN A 153 -9.90 -15.65 3.77
CA ASN A 153 -10.51 -15.50 5.09
C ASN A 153 -11.22 -14.16 5.29
N TYR A 154 -11.26 -13.31 4.26
CA TYR A 154 -11.88 -12.00 4.32
C TYR A 154 -12.87 -11.74 3.19
#